data_91d6e21f83fc5289431a2023123930e1
#
_entry.id   91d6e21f83fc5289431a2023123930e1
#
_cell.length_a   1.000
_cell.length_b   1.000
_cell.length_c   1.000
_cell.angle_alpha   90.00
_cell.angle_beta   90.00
_cell.angle_gamma   90.00
#
_symmetry.space_group_name_H-M   'P 1'
#
loop_
_entity.id
_entity.type
_entity.pdbx_description
1 polymer ?
#
loop_
_entity_poly.entity_id
_entity_poly.type
_entity_poly.pdbx_seq_one_letter_code
_entity_poly.pdbx_strand_id
1 'polypeptide(L)'
;MSLKSMMIKKVRAINYEKLNKLSSDIAKRNNKSVGYVKRDMIKNFIKYGIGYTDYLKGDYINLTEKQKKTYVTTKSFYKMLKYLNDDSYISVMRDKILFNKVFRDYIKRDFLDLRVTSDEELKNFLKGKKYVFAKPPKDFGGHGIEKIKVSDIKDPSILHVELMNKKLYLLEEEIVQHPELDKLNPYAVNSFRIVTLVKDNKAYILANALRINIDDAIAIGCSDAYMRLNAEGKICSRVVDDVANVYTEHPIAKIKFDTVTVPYVKEAF
;
A
#
# COMPACT_ATOMS: atom_id res chain seq x y z
N MET A 1 22.14 -12.18 26.00
CA MET A 1 22.08 -10.70 26.08
C MET A 1 21.24 -10.35 27.30
N SER A 2 21.78 -9.53 28.24
CA SER A 2 21.07 -9.21 29.49
C SER A 2 19.83 -8.34 29.24
N LEU A 3 18.79 -8.44 30.10
CA LEU A 3 17.60 -7.59 30.08
C LEU A 3 17.95 -6.09 30.03
N LYS A 4 19.00 -5.69 30.77
CA LYS A 4 19.50 -4.31 30.80
C LYS A 4 20.06 -3.86 29.43
N SER A 5 20.82 -4.72 28.77
CA SER A 5 21.33 -4.47 27.40
C SER A 5 20.22 -4.37 26.36
N MET A 6 19.16 -5.17 26.48
CA MET A 6 17.97 -5.10 25.60
C MET A 6 17.18 -3.80 25.81
N MET A 7 17.03 -3.35 27.06
CA MET A 7 16.34 -2.07 27.35
C MET A 7 17.13 -0.88 26.81
N ILE A 8 18.45 -0.84 27.01
CA ILE A 8 19.33 0.21 26.48
C ILE A 8 19.23 0.28 24.94
N LYS A 9 19.23 -0.87 24.26
CA LYS A 9 19.09 -0.92 22.81
C LYS A 9 17.72 -0.38 22.34
N LYS A 10 16.65 -0.67 23.06
CA LYS A 10 15.30 -0.15 22.75
C LYS A 10 15.21 1.37 22.98
N VAL A 11 15.82 1.88 24.06
CA VAL A 11 15.84 3.31 24.35
C VAL A 11 16.64 4.09 23.31
N ARG A 12 17.78 3.54 22.84
CA ARG A 12 18.55 4.14 21.74
C ARG A 12 17.85 4.15 20.39
N ALA A 13 16.85 3.29 20.21
CA ALA A 13 16.05 3.23 18.99
C ALA A 13 14.86 4.21 18.99
N ILE A 14 14.73 5.08 20.00
CA ILE A 14 13.67 6.08 20.06
C ILE A 14 13.96 7.19 19.05
N ASN A 15 13.05 7.35 18.07
CA ASN A 15 13.06 8.49 17.18
C ASN A 15 12.32 9.67 17.86
N TYR A 16 13.08 10.57 18.47
CA TYR A 16 12.52 11.68 19.25
C TYR A 16 11.80 12.72 18.40
N GLU A 17 12.23 12.98 17.18
CA GLU A 17 11.56 13.90 16.27
C GLU A 17 10.15 13.42 15.95
N LYS A 18 10.06 12.18 15.47
CA LYS A 18 8.78 11.53 15.18
C LYS A 18 7.89 11.41 16.42
N LEU A 19 8.47 11.08 17.56
CA LEU A 19 7.77 11.01 18.85
C LEU A 19 7.17 12.37 19.22
N ASN A 20 7.95 13.46 19.10
CA ASN A 20 7.51 14.81 19.44
C ASN A 20 6.34 15.25 18.55
N LYS A 21 6.47 15.09 17.23
CA LYS A 21 5.44 15.45 16.26
C LYS A 21 4.14 14.70 16.55
N LEU A 22 4.18 13.37 16.56
CA LEU A 22 2.98 12.55 16.73
C LEU A 22 2.33 12.70 18.12
N SER A 23 3.15 12.86 19.19
CA SER A 23 2.58 13.03 20.52
C SER A 23 1.81 14.34 20.69
N SER A 24 2.23 15.41 20.01
CA SER A 24 1.48 16.68 20.00
C SER A 24 0.14 16.53 19.29
N ASP A 25 0.11 15.86 18.14
CA ASP A 25 -1.12 15.62 17.37
C ASP A 25 -2.10 14.73 18.15
N ILE A 26 -1.61 13.64 18.75
CA ILE A 26 -2.44 12.74 19.56
C ILE A 26 -2.97 13.44 20.80
N ALA A 27 -2.14 14.24 21.47
CA ALA A 27 -2.53 15.00 22.66
C ALA A 27 -3.70 15.94 22.35
N LYS A 28 -3.60 16.69 21.25
CA LYS A 28 -4.64 17.60 20.79
C LYS A 28 -5.95 16.85 20.47
N ARG A 29 -5.87 15.74 19.73
CA ARG A 29 -7.04 14.92 19.34
C ARG A 29 -7.76 14.31 20.55
N ASN A 30 -7.04 14.02 21.63
CA ASN A 30 -7.56 13.28 22.80
C ASN A 30 -7.72 14.14 24.06
N ASN A 31 -7.52 15.46 23.97
CA ASN A 31 -7.54 16.38 25.13
C ASN A 31 -6.67 15.89 26.29
N LYS A 32 -5.43 15.50 25.99
CA LYS A 32 -4.44 15.01 26.96
C LYS A 32 -3.17 15.86 26.92
N SER A 33 -2.36 15.83 27.98
CA SER A 33 -1.07 16.51 27.96
C SER A 33 -0.06 15.76 27.05
N VAL A 34 0.76 16.52 26.34
CA VAL A 34 1.82 15.97 25.47
C VAL A 34 2.78 15.06 26.25
N GLY A 35 3.10 15.44 27.51
CA GLY A 35 3.97 14.63 28.38
C GLY A 35 3.36 13.27 28.74
N TYR A 36 2.05 13.21 28.96
CA TYR A 36 1.33 11.95 29.17
C TYR A 36 1.42 11.07 27.91
N VAL A 37 1.09 11.62 26.75
CA VAL A 37 1.09 10.88 25.48
C VAL A 37 2.50 10.34 25.16
N LYS A 38 3.54 11.16 25.31
CA LYS A 38 4.93 10.72 25.10
C LYS A 38 5.28 9.52 25.98
N ARG A 39 4.99 9.59 27.26
CA ARG A 39 5.26 8.49 28.20
C ARG A 39 4.50 7.23 27.82
N ASP A 40 3.23 7.35 27.46
CA ASP A 40 2.41 6.20 27.07
C ASP A 40 2.89 5.60 25.75
N MET A 41 3.25 6.40 24.74
CA MET A 41 3.85 5.93 23.47
C MET A 41 5.15 5.15 23.73
N ILE A 42 6.07 5.68 24.54
CA ILE A 42 7.34 5.01 24.89
C ILE A 42 7.06 3.72 25.64
N LYS A 43 6.17 3.73 26.62
CA LYS A 43 5.77 2.54 27.38
C LYS A 43 5.25 1.43 26.47
N ASN A 44 4.36 1.77 25.55
CA ASN A 44 3.78 0.81 24.60
C ASN A 44 4.79 0.34 23.54
N PHE A 45 5.69 1.21 23.07
CA PHE A 45 6.80 0.83 22.20
C PHE A 45 7.72 -0.21 22.89
N ILE A 46 8.07 -0.01 24.15
CA ILE A 46 8.93 -0.94 24.90
C ILE A 46 8.19 -2.25 25.18
N LYS A 47 6.94 -2.17 25.65
CA LYS A 47 6.15 -3.32 26.10
C LYS A 47 5.67 -4.19 24.94
N TYR A 48 5.06 -3.59 23.92
CA TYR A 48 4.40 -4.29 22.82
C TYR A 48 5.18 -4.25 21.50
N GLY A 49 6.17 -3.37 21.36
CA GLY A 49 6.91 -3.14 20.12
C GLY A 49 6.08 -2.46 19.06
N ILE A 50 5.09 -1.63 19.46
CA ILE A 50 4.29 -0.87 18.52
C ILE A 50 5.04 0.35 18.02
N GLY A 51 5.02 0.60 16.70
CA GLY A 51 5.58 1.80 16.11
C GLY A 51 4.75 3.05 16.44
N TYR A 52 5.35 4.23 16.42
CA TYR A 52 4.64 5.46 16.78
C TYR A 52 3.52 5.81 15.80
N THR A 53 3.67 5.51 14.51
CA THR A 53 2.61 5.67 13.52
C THR A 53 1.47 4.67 13.78
N ASP A 54 1.80 3.41 14.08
CA ASP A 54 0.80 2.38 14.37
C ASP A 54 0.05 2.68 15.68
N TYR A 55 0.73 3.32 16.63
CA TYR A 55 0.10 3.81 17.87
C TYR A 55 -1.01 4.83 17.57
N LEU A 56 -0.75 5.76 16.63
CA LEU A 56 -1.75 6.73 16.18
C LEU A 56 -2.87 6.04 15.39
N LYS A 57 -2.53 5.23 14.37
CA LYS A 57 -3.50 4.54 13.50
C LYS A 57 -4.41 3.60 14.27
N GLY A 58 -3.87 2.88 15.25
CA GLY A 58 -4.61 1.94 16.08
C GLY A 58 -5.33 2.56 17.25
N ASP A 59 -5.31 3.90 17.39
CA ASP A 59 -5.88 4.63 18.53
C ASP A 59 -5.46 4.04 19.88
N TYR A 60 -4.19 3.67 20.00
CA TYR A 60 -3.64 2.89 21.10
C TYR A 60 -3.81 3.56 22.47
N ILE A 61 -3.93 4.88 22.49
CA ILE A 61 -4.12 5.68 23.71
C ILE A 61 -5.47 5.38 24.41
N ASN A 62 -6.47 4.98 23.62
CA ASN A 62 -7.82 4.69 24.10
C ASN A 62 -8.09 3.18 24.29
N LEU A 63 -7.11 2.32 23.97
CA LEU A 63 -7.27 0.87 24.10
C LEU A 63 -7.01 0.39 25.52
N THR A 64 -7.81 -0.58 25.95
CA THR A 64 -7.55 -1.38 27.15
C THR A 64 -6.34 -2.29 26.96
N GLU A 65 -5.72 -2.74 28.04
CA GLU A 65 -4.60 -3.69 27.99
C GLU A 65 -4.98 -5.02 27.30
N LYS A 66 -6.23 -5.46 27.41
CA LYS A 66 -6.75 -6.65 26.72
C LYS A 66 -6.76 -6.41 25.20
N GLN A 67 -7.29 -5.29 24.76
CA GLN A 67 -7.33 -4.91 23.34
C GLN A 67 -5.90 -4.73 22.77
N LYS A 68 -4.99 -4.05 23.49
CA LYS A 68 -3.60 -3.88 23.04
C LYS A 68 -2.89 -5.20 22.74
N LYS A 69 -3.22 -6.27 23.47
CA LYS A 69 -2.64 -7.60 23.25
C LYS A 69 -3.13 -8.29 21.97
N THR A 70 -4.27 -7.89 21.43
CA THR A 70 -4.81 -8.46 20.17
C THR A 70 -4.21 -7.84 18.92
N TYR A 71 -3.47 -6.74 19.04
CA TYR A 71 -2.85 -6.07 17.89
C TYR A 71 -1.62 -6.82 17.39
N VAL A 72 -1.56 -7.00 16.08
CA VAL A 72 -0.35 -7.44 15.39
C VAL A 72 0.57 -6.22 15.22
N THR A 73 1.56 -6.09 16.07
CA THR A 73 2.54 -5.00 16.00
C THR A 73 3.57 -5.30 14.90
N THR A 74 4.27 -4.27 14.39
CA THR A 74 5.33 -4.43 13.40
C THR A 74 6.34 -5.52 13.81
N LYS A 75 6.71 -5.57 15.08
CA LYS A 75 7.62 -6.59 15.61
C LYS A 75 7.04 -8.01 15.54
N SER A 76 5.78 -8.18 15.95
CA SER A 76 5.11 -9.50 15.89
C SER A 76 4.86 -9.92 14.45
N PHE A 77 4.51 -8.98 13.56
CA PHE A 77 4.35 -9.22 12.13
C PHE A 77 5.62 -9.78 11.48
N TYR A 78 6.77 -9.12 11.63
CA TYR A 78 8.03 -9.64 11.09
C TYR A 78 8.43 -10.99 11.70
N LYS A 79 8.09 -11.24 12.97
CA LYS A 79 8.30 -12.56 13.58
C LYS A 79 7.41 -13.62 12.94
N MET A 80 6.14 -13.29 12.68
CA MET A 80 5.20 -14.21 12.01
C MET A 80 5.63 -14.52 10.58
N LEU A 81 6.06 -13.53 9.80
CA LEU A 81 6.49 -13.73 8.41
C LEU A 81 7.57 -14.81 8.27
N LYS A 82 8.49 -14.91 9.23
CA LYS A 82 9.54 -15.93 9.22
C LYS A 82 9.01 -17.36 9.37
N TYR A 83 7.82 -17.53 9.93
CA TYR A 83 7.19 -18.86 10.09
C TYR A 83 6.15 -19.15 9.03
N LEU A 84 5.57 -18.10 8.44
CA LEU A 84 4.43 -18.26 7.53
C LEU A 84 4.83 -18.18 6.06
N ASN A 85 5.97 -17.55 5.74
CA ASN A 85 6.43 -17.39 4.37
C ASN A 85 7.69 -18.21 4.11
N ASP A 86 7.76 -18.78 2.92
CA ASP A 86 8.97 -19.39 2.40
C ASP A 86 9.84 -18.31 1.74
N ASP A 87 11.07 -18.16 2.20
CA ASP A 87 12.02 -17.17 1.73
C ASP A 87 12.39 -17.36 0.24
N SER A 88 12.22 -18.56 -0.33
CA SER A 88 12.49 -18.86 -1.74
C SER A 88 11.60 -18.04 -2.69
N TYR A 89 10.39 -17.68 -2.26
CA TYR A 89 9.45 -16.87 -3.06
C TYR A 89 9.62 -15.36 -2.91
N ILE A 90 10.49 -14.89 -2.03
CA ILE A 90 10.69 -13.44 -1.79
C ILE A 90 11.14 -12.72 -3.08
N SER A 91 12.00 -13.34 -3.88
CA SER A 91 12.49 -12.76 -5.14
C SER A 91 11.34 -12.48 -6.12
N VAL A 92 10.39 -13.40 -6.26
CA VAL A 92 9.21 -13.25 -7.10
C VAL A 92 8.34 -12.10 -6.61
N MET A 93 8.09 -12.03 -5.30
CA MET A 93 7.24 -10.98 -4.71
C MET A 93 7.87 -9.59 -4.73
N ARG A 94 9.20 -9.48 -4.83
CA ARG A 94 9.93 -8.21 -4.85
C ARG A 94 10.28 -7.70 -6.25
N ASP A 95 10.20 -8.53 -7.27
CA ASP A 95 10.48 -8.16 -8.65
C ASP A 95 9.20 -8.21 -9.47
N LYS A 96 8.71 -7.02 -9.90
CA LYS A 96 7.44 -6.90 -10.64
C LYS A 96 7.45 -7.67 -11.96
N ILE A 97 8.61 -7.79 -12.62
CA ILE A 97 8.73 -8.55 -13.88
C ILE A 97 8.60 -10.05 -13.60
N LEU A 98 9.32 -10.55 -12.59
CA LEU A 98 9.18 -11.95 -12.17
C LEU A 98 7.78 -12.25 -11.69
N PHE A 99 7.18 -11.35 -10.91
CA PHE A 99 5.80 -11.47 -10.47
C PHE A 99 4.84 -11.58 -11.66
N ASN A 100 4.94 -10.67 -12.63
CA ASN A 100 4.10 -10.67 -13.82
C ASN A 100 4.26 -11.95 -14.65
N LYS A 101 5.49 -12.49 -14.74
CA LYS A 101 5.74 -13.76 -15.45
C LYS A 101 5.14 -14.96 -14.73
N VAL A 102 5.33 -15.08 -13.42
CA VAL A 102 4.83 -16.21 -12.61
C VAL A 102 3.30 -16.21 -12.52
N PHE A 103 2.70 -15.02 -12.39
CA PHE A 103 1.26 -14.85 -12.26
C PHE A 103 0.57 -14.42 -13.56
N ARG A 104 1.14 -14.76 -14.73
CA ARG A 104 0.65 -14.34 -16.05
C ARG A 104 -0.84 -14.63 -16.26
N ASP A 105 -1.31 -15.79 -15.82
CA ASP A 105 -2.71 -16.20 -15.99
C ASP A 105 -3.71 -15.35 -15.18
N TYR A 106 -3.23 -14.72 -14.11
CA TYR A 106 -4.02 -13.85 -13.23
C TYR A 106 -3.90 -12.38 -13.60
N ILE A 107 -2.81 -11.98 -14.26
CA ILE A 107 -2.57 -10.61 -14.70
C ILE A 107 -3.20 -10.42 -16.07
N LYS A 108 -4.34 -9.71 -16.12
CA LYS A 108 -5.15 -9.54 -17.34
C LYS A 108 -4.71 -8.33 -18.19
N ARG A 109 -3.52 -7.83 -18.01
CA ARG A 109 -2.92 -6.75 -18.81
C ARG A 109 -1.64 -7.20 -19.49
N ASP A 110 -1.32 -6.56 -20.60
CA ASP A 110 -0.07 -6.79 -21.30
C ASP A 110 1.09 -6.07 -20.62
N PHE A 111 2.26 -6.68 -20.72
CA PHE A 111 3.51 -6.09 -20.23
C PHE A 111 4.72 -6.56 -21.04
N LEU A 112 5.78 -5.74 -21.02
CA LEU A 112 7.09 -6.07 -21.60
C LEU A 112 8.21 -5.94 -20.55
N ASP A 113 9.19 -6.82 -20.68
CA ASP A 113 10.50 -6.69 -20.04
C ASP A 113 11.46 -6.06 -21.06
N LEU A 114 11.67 -4.76 -20.98
CA LEU A 114 12.43 -4.00 -21.97
C LEU A 114 13.90 -4.45 -22.12
N ARG A 115 14.43 -5.21 -21.16
CA ARG A 115 15.79 -5.75 -21.23
C ARG A 115 15.98 -6.84 -22.29
N VAL A 116 14.88 -7.45 -22.70
CA VAL A 116 14.85 -8.56 -23.67
C VAL A 116 13.88 -8.32 -24.82
N THR A 117 13.26 -7.15 -24.88
CA THR A 117 12.30 -6.75 -25.90
C THR A 117 13.03 -6.09 -27.06
N SER A 118 12.71 -6.47 -28.29
CA SER A 118 13.16 -5.80 -29.50
C SER A 118 12.34 -4.52 -29.78
N ASP A 119 12.89 -3.61 -30.58
CA ASP A 119 12.18 -2.38 -30.98
C ASP A 119 10.88 -2.68 -31.75
N GLU A 120 10.86 -3.76 -32.54
CA GLU A 120 9.66 -4.18 -33.27
C GLU A 120 8.59 -4.71 -32.31
N GLU A 121 8.94 -5.47 -31.28
CA GLU A 121 8.01 -5.92 -30.23
C GLU A 121 7.47 -4.72 -29.44
N LEU A 122 8.33 -3.75 -29.10
CA LEU A 122 7.90 -2.52 -28.45
C LEU A 122 6.91 -1.74 -29.31
N LYS A 123 7.21 -1.56 -30.60
CA LYS A 123 6.33 -0.90 -31.55
C LYS A 123 4.97 -1.60 -31.66
N ASN A 124 4.96 -2.93 -31.68
CA ASN A 124 3.72 -3.71 -31.73
C ASN A 124 2.94 -3.60 -30.42
N PHE A 125 3.60 -3.61 -29.28
CA PHE A 125 3.00 -3.43 -27.97
C PHE A 125 2.28 -2.08 -27.82
N LEU A 126 2.84 -1.01 -28.37
CA LEU A 126 2.28 0.34 -28.30
C LEU A 126 1.03 0.52 -29.18
N LYS A 127 0.82 -0.30 -30.20
CA LYS A 127 -0.33 -0.17 -31.13
C LYS A 127 -1.67 -0.25 -30.39
N GLY A 128 -2.53 0.74 -30.64
CA GLY A 128 -3.88 0.79 -30.09
C GLY A 128 -3.98 1.19 -28.61
N LYS A 129 -2.85 1.40 -27.92
CA LYS A 129 -2.85 1.84 -26.53
C LYS A 129 -2.86 3.36 -26.44
N LYS A 130 -3.58 3.90 -25.47
CA LYS A 130 -3.63 5.34 -25.17
C LYS A 130 -2.49 5.77 -24.26
N TYR A 131 -2.27 5.00 -23.21
CA TYR A 131 -1.18 5.20 -22.23
C TYR A 131 -0.50 3.88 -21.93
N VAL A 132 0.78 3.98 -21.57
CA VAL A 132 1.56 2.89 -20.98
C VAL A 132 2.28 3.39 -19.73
N PHE A 133 2.63 2.47 -18.83
CA PHE A 133 3.30 2.77 -17.58
C PHE A 133 4.67 2.12 -17.54
N ALA A 134 5.72 2.93 -17.47
CA ALA A 134 7.08 2.46 -17.27
C ALA A 134 7.44 2.45 -15.79
N LYS A 135 8.03 1.35 -15.32
CA LYS A 135 8.27 1.11 -13.89
C LYS A 135 9.63 0.47 -13.63
N PRO A 136 10.30 0.82 -12.52
CA PRO A 136 11.45 0.04 -12.05
C PRO A 136 10.97 -1.32 -11.51
N PRO A 137 11.68 -2.43 -11.77
CA PRO A 137 11.25 -3.77 -11.35
C PRO A 137 11.17 -3.94 -9.83
N LYS A 138 12.05 -3.30 -9.08
CA LYS A 138 12.26 -3.56 -7.63
C LYS A 138 11.94 -2.40 -6.70
N ASP A 139 11.26 -1.39 -7.18
CA ASP A 139 10.89 -0.25 -6.34
C ASP A 139 9.48 -0.40 -5.75
N PHE A 140 9.20 0.31 -4.64
CA PHE A 140 7.96 0.22 -3.89
C PHE A 140 7.35 1.61 -3.66
N GLY A 141 6.05 1.64 -3.34
CA GLY A 141 5.36 2.88 -2.96
C GLY A 141 5.08 3.84 -4.11
N GLY A 142 5.03 3.36 -5.35
CA GLY A 142 4.71 4.19 -6.52
C GLY A 142 5.86 5.09 -7.01
N HIS A 143 7.04 5.00 -6.40
CA HIS A 143 8.20 5.79 -6.81
C HIS A 143 8.73 5.35 -8.19
N GLY A 144 9.18 6.33 -8.98
CA GLY A 144 9.80 6.10 -10.28
C GLY A 144 8.86 5.56 -11.36
N ILE A 145 7.53 5.70 -11.20
CA ILE A 145 6.56 5.32 -12.23
C ILE A 145 6.36 6.50 -13.19
N GLU A 146 6.48 6.23 -14.49
CA GLU A 146 6.17 7.20 -15.54
C GLU A 146 4.93 6.75 -16.33
N LYS A 147 3.94 7.63 -16.43
CA LYS A 147 2.79 7.48 -17.34
C LYS A 147 3.13 8.13 -18.67
N ILE A 148 3.14 7.36 -19.75
CA ILE A 148 3.56 7.78 -21.08
C ILE A 148 2.34 7.76 -21.99
N LYS A 149 2.04 8.87 -22.64
CA LYS A 149 1.00 8.97 -23.66
C LYS A 149 1.56 8.48 -24.97
N VAL A 150 0.93 7.44 -25.55
CA VAL A 150 1.47 6.76 -26.75
C VAL A 150 1.50 7.69 -27.97
N SER A 151 0.53 8.61 -28.10
CA SER A 151 0.50 9.58 -29.22
C SER A 151 1.69 10.57 -29.19
N ASP A 152 2.38 10.72 -28.07
CA ASP A 152 3.50 11.66 -27.92
C ASP A 152 4.86 10.99 -28.24
N ILE A 153 4.86 9.66 -28.44
CA ILE A 153 6.04 8.87 -28.81
C ILE A 153 6.33 9.06 -30.29
N LYS A 154 7.40 9.78 -30.59
CA LYS A 154 7.86 10.01 -31.97
C LYS A 154 8.56 8.79 -32.56
N ASP A 155 9.41 8.17 -31.77
CA ASP A 155 10.20 6.99 -32.15
C ASP A 155 10.28 6.00 -30.98
N PRO A 156 9.72 4.78 -31.14
CA PRO A 156 9.78 3.74 -30.11
C PRO A 156 11.22 3.34 -29.74
N SER A 157 12.17 3.36 -30.68
CA SER A 157 13.57 3.00 -30.40
C SER A 157 14.25 4.01 -29.49
N ILE A 158 13.95 5.30 -29.66
CA ILE A 158 14.44 6.37 -28.77
C ILE A 158 13.83 6.18 -27.37
N LEU A 159 12.52 5.95 -27.31
CA LEU A 159 11.84 5.67 -26.02
C LEU A 159 12.47 4.46 -25.31
N HIS A 160 12.76 3.39 -26.04
CA HIS A 160 13.40 2.20 -25.48
C HIS A 160 14.73 2.54 -24.79
N VAL A 161 15.61 3.27 -25.49
CA VAL A 161 16.90 3.71 -24.96
C VAL A 161 16.71 4.61 -23.72
N GLU A 162 15.76 5.56 -23.75
CA GLU A 162 15.47 6.44 -22.62
C GLU A 162 15.04 5.65 -21.39
N LEU A 163 14.10 4.71 -21.53
CA LEU A 163 13.60 3.90 -20.44
C LEU A 163 14.67 2.97 -19.86
N MET A 164 15.52 2.40 -20.73
CA MET A 164 16.68 1.60 -20.32
C MET A 164 17.66 2.42 -19.47
N ASN A 165 17.98 3.63 -19.89
CA ASN A 165 18.87 4.55 -19.16
C ASN A 165 18.28 4.95 -17.78
N LYS A 166 16.97 5.13 -17.70
CA LYS A 166 16.24 5.39 -16.44
C LYS A 166 16.03 4.14 -15.57
N LYS A 167 16.40 2.95 -16.04
CA LYS A 167 16.18 1.65 -15.39
C LYS A 167 14.69 1.31 -15.20
N LEU A 168 13.83 1.83 -16.06
CA LEU A 168 12.39 1.56 -16.09
C LEU A 168 12.12 0.36 -17.00
N TYR A 169 12.56 -0.82 -16.57
CA TYR A 169 12.60 -2.02 -17.41
C TYR A 169 11.24 -2.71 -17.61
N LEU A 170 10.24 -2.41 -16.79
CA LEU A 170 8.88 -2.94 -16.93
C LEU A 170 8.01 -1.90 -17.62
N LEU A 171 7.46 -2.26 -18.78
CA LEU A 171 6.42 -1.48 -19.46
C LEU A 171 5.10 -2.25 -19.37
N GLU A 172 4.05 -1.59 -18.88
CA GLU A 172 2.72 -2.18 -18.73
C GLU A 172 1.67 -1.30 -19.42
N GLU A 173 0.62 -1.92 -19.95
CA GLU A 173 -0.54 -1.18 -20.42
C GLU A 173 -1.33 -0.54 -19.27
N GLU A 174 -2.08 0.51 -19.58
CA GLU A 174 -2.96 1.18 -18.63
C GLU A 174 -4.09 0.23 -18.18
N ILE A 175 -4.31 0.19 -16.87
CA ILE A 175 -5.49 -0.48 -16.30
C ILE A 175 -6.67 0.47 -16.40
N VAL A 176 -7.70 0.07 -17.12
CA VAL A 176 -8.99 0.75 -17.13
C VAL A 176 -9.82 0.21 -15.96
N GLN A 177 -10.03 1.03 -14.94
CA GLN A 177 -10.83 0.59 -13.79
C GLN A 177 -12.34 0.64 -14.09
N HIS A 178 -13.09 -0.11 -13.29
CA HIS A 178 -14.55 -0.08 -13.36
C HIS A 178 -15.08 1.33 -13.08
N PRO A 179 -16.11 1.83 -13.81
CA PRO A 179 -16.61 3.20 -13.66
C PRO A 179 -16.99 3.59 -12.23
N GLU A 180 -17.53 2.67 -11.43
CA GLU A 180 -17.86 2.96 -10.03
C GLU A 180 -16.60 3.18 -9.14
N LEU A 181 -15.49 2.49 -9.46
CA LEU A 181 -14.22 2.74 -8.79
C LEU A 181 -13.54 4.01 -9.30
N ASP A 182 -13.70 4.29 -10.59
CA ASP A 182 -13.17 5.51 -11.22
C ASP A 182 -13.81 6.78 -10.63
N LYS A 183 -15.09 6.74 -10.27
CA LYS A 183 -15.75 7.81 -9.53
C LYS A 183 -15.07 8.10 -8.19
N LEU A 184 -14.62 7.06 -7.48
CA LEU A 184 -13.93 7.24 -6.19
C LEU A 184 -12.61 7.96 -6.33
N ASN A 185 -11.83 7.57 -7.33
CA ASN A 185 -10.58 8.23 -7.67
C ASN A 185 -10.26 8.02 -9.16
N PRO A 186 -10.35 9.08 -9.98
CA PRO A 186 -10.04 9.00 -11.41
C PRO A 186 -8.53 9.15 -11.73
N TYR A 187 -7.70 9.46 -10.74
CA TYR A 187 -6.27 9.74 -10.96
C TYR A 187 -5.40 8.49 -10.88
N ALA A 188 -5.76 7.55 -10.00
CA ALA A 188 -5.03 6.31 -9.80
C ALA A 188 -5.97 5.11 -9.70
N VAL A 189 -5.47 3.93 -10.07
CA VAL A 189 -6.22 2.67 -9.95
C VAL A 189 -6.43 2.33 -8.49
N ASN A 190 -7.69 2.27 -8.04
CA ASN A 190 -8.05 1.80 -6.71
C ASN A 190 -7.74 0.29 -6.58
N SER A 191 -7.39 -0.15 -5.39
CA SER A 191 -6.96 -1.53 -5.20
C SER A 191 -7.56 -2.18 -3.95
N PHE A 192 -7.84 -3.47 -4.04
CA PHE A 192 -8.15 -4.30 -2.88
C PHE A 192 -6.87 -4.83 -2.24
N ARG A 193 -6.76 -4.64 -0.95
CA ARG A 193 -5.76 -5.33 -0.14
C ARG A 193 -6.43 -6.50 0.56
N ILE A 194 -6.07 -7.71 0.15
CA ILE A 194 -6.56 -8.95 0.75
C ILE A 194 -5.40 -9.60 1.49
N VAL A 195 -5.56 -9.84 2.79
CA VAL A 195 -4.58 -10.56 3.61
C VAL A 195 -5.06 -12.00 3.74
N THR A 196 -4.25 -12.92 3.26
CA THR A 196 -4.56 -14.35 3.29
C THR A 196 -3.59 -15.12 4.17
N LEU A 197 -4.06 -16.25 4.70
CA LEU A 197 -3.25 -17.27 5.35
C LEU A 197 -3.53 -18.60 4.68
N VAL A 198 -2.49 -19.29 4.25
CA VAL A 198 -2.59 -20.67 3.77
C VAL A 198 -2.32 -21.62 4.95
N LYS A 199 -3.26 -22.52 5.24
CA LYS A 199 -3.13 -23.57 6.24
C LYS A 199 -3.81 -24.83 5.71
N ASP A 200 -3.15 -25.97 5.84
CA ASP A 200 -3.65 -27.28 5.39
C ASP A 200 -4.13 -27.25 3.92
N ASN A 201 -3.33 -26.62 3.04
CA ASN A 201 -3.62 -26.38 1.61
C ASN A 201 -4.91 -25.58 1.34
N LYS A 202 -5.44 -24.87 2.31
CA LYS A 202 -6.58 -23.96 2.15
C LYS A 202 -6.17 -22.52 2.40
N ALA A 203 -6.64 -21.62 1.54
CA ALA A 203 -6.48 -20.19 1.73
C ALA A 203 -7.62 -19.63 2.58
N TYR A 204 -7.28 -18.86 3.59
CA TYR A 204 -8.20 -18.15 4.47
C TYR A 204 -7.99 -16.66 4.32
N ILE A 205 -9.05 -15.90 4.11
CA ILE A 205 -9.00 -14.44 4.12
C ILE A 205 -9.05 -13.97 5.57
N LEU A 206 -7.99 -13.33 6.04
CA LEU A 206 -7.88 -12.77 7.39
C LEU A 206 -8.42 -11.35 7.48
N ALA A 207 -8.19 -10.54 6.44
CA ALA A 207 -8.64 -9.16 6.36
C ALA A 207 -8.71 -8.70 4.91
N ASN A 208 -9.57 -7.71 4.67
CA ASN A 208 -9.63 -7.01 3.39
C ASN A 208 -9.79 -5.50 3.63
N ALA A 209 -9.33 -4.71 2.68
CA ALA A 209 -9.57 -3.28 2.63
C ALA A 209 -9.55 -2.79 1.18
N LEU A 210 -10.48 -1.90 0.83
CA LEU A 210 -10.33 -1.07 -0.34
C LEU A 210 -9.33 0.04 0.00
N ARG A 211 -8.41 0.27 -0.90
CA ARG A 211 -7.38 1.29 -0.82
C ARG A 211 -7.56 2.24 -1.99
N ILE A 212 -7.75 3.50 -1.69
CA ILE A 212 -7.88 4.58 -2.68
C ILE A 212 -6.80 5.62 -2.43
N ASN A 213 -6.40 6.32 -3.48
CA ASN A 213 -5.60 7.54 -3.34
C ASN A 213 -6.53 8.72 -3.07
N ILE A 214 -6.14 9.63 -2.21
CA ILE A 214 -6.93 10.82 -1.82
C ILE A 214 -6.34 12.13 -2.34
N ASP A 215 -5.31 12.05 -3.17
CA ASP A 215 -4.74 13.16 -3.93
C ASP A 215 -4.80 12.88 -5.45
N ASP A 216 -4.11 13.67 -6.27
CA ASP A 216 -4.04 13.55 -7.73
C ASP A 216 -2.85 12.73 -8.23
N ALA A 217 -2.14 12.02 -7.34
CA ALA A 217 -1.03 11.16 -7.75
C ALA A 217 -1.50 10.01 -8.64
N ILE A 218 -0.70 9.70 -9.67
CA ILE A 218 -1.01 8.66 -10.68
C ILE A 218 -0.83 7.23 -10.18
N ALA A 219 -0.34 7.06 -8.95
CA ALA A 219 -0.08 5.76 -8.36
C ALA A 219 -0.43 5.74 -6.88
N ILE A 220 -1.02 4.65 -6.44
CA ILE A 220 -1.27 4.36 -5.02
C ILE A 220 0.07 4.18 -4.29
N GLY A 221 0.20 4.80 -3.12
CA GLY A 221 1.38 4.64 -2.26
C GLY A 221 1.84 5.90 -1.53
N CYS A 222 1.38 7.07 -1.97
CA CYS A 222 1.83 8.36 -1.41
C CYS A 222 0.82 8.98 -0.45
N SER A 223 -0.46 8.92 -0.79
CA SER A 223 -1.56 9.53 -0.01
C SER A 223 -2.78 8.62 -0.07
N ASP A 224 -2.74 7.54 0.68
CA ASP A 224 -3.79 6.53 0.61
C ASP A 224 -4.77 6.64 1.78
N ALA A 225 -6.04 6.36 1.48
CA ALA A 225 -7.04 6.07 2.48
C ALA A 225 -7.53 4.62 2.35
N TYR A 226 -7.92 4.06 3.47
CA TYR A 226 -8.32 2.67 3.62
C TYR A 226 -9.73 2.59 4.19
N MET A 227 -10.53 1.67 3.67
CA MET A 227 -11.87 1.39 4.14
C MET A 227 -12.21 -0.09 4.00
N ARG A 228 -13.10 -0.57 4.86
CA ARG A 228 -13.65 -1.93 4.73
C ARG A 228 -14.95 -1.89 3.97
N LEU A 229 -15.20 -2.94 3.21
CA LEU A 229 -16.46 -3.17 2.49
C LEU A 229 -17.20 -4.34 3.15
N ASN A 230 -18.53 -4.27 3.14
CA ASN A 230 -19.37 -5.42 3.42
C ASN A 230 -19.54 -6.29 2.16
N ALA A 231 -20.25 -7.40 2.28
CA ALA A 231 -20.48 -8.35 1.17
C ALA A 231 -21.26 -7.73 -0.01
N GLU A 232 -21.99 -6.66 0.23
CA GLU A 232 -22.77 -5.92 -0.79
C GLU A 232 -21.94 -4.82 -1.47
N GLY A 233 -20.64 -4.68 -1.10
CA GLY A 233 -19.76 -3.66 -1.66
C GLY A 233 -19.92 -2.26 -1.05
N LYS A 234 -20.71 -2.10 0.01
CA LYS A 234 -20.85 -0.83 0.71
C LYS A 234 -19.73 -0.61 1.72
N ILE A 235 -19.30 0.62 1.87
CA ILE A 235 -18.30 1.00 2.86
C ILE A 235 -18.91 0.86 4.26
N CYS A 236 -18.31 0.00 5.09
CA CYS A 236 -18.81 -0.36 6.43
C CYS A 236 -17.84 0.04 7.57
N SER A 237 -16.87 0.86 7.28
CA SER A 237 -15.92 1.39 8.27
C SER A 237 -15.68 2.88 8.05
N ARG A 238 -14.94 3.51 8.97
CA ARG A 238 -14.36 4.83 8.72
C ARG A 238 -13.38 4.74 7.55
N VAL A 239 -13.32 5.77 6.74
CA VAL A 239 -12.28 5.98 5.72
C VAL A 239 -11.15 6.74 6.38
N VAL A 240 -9.98 6.12 6.48
CA VAL A 240 -8.84 6.66 7.21
C VAL A 240 -7.57 6.63 6.37
N ASP A 241 -6.78 7.70 6.46
CA ASP A 241 -5.47 7.76 5.81
C ASP A 241 -4.33 7.22 6.71
N ASP A 242 -3.12 7.31 6.19
CA ASP A 242 -1.90 6.86 6.85
C ASP A 242 -1.52 7.64 8.12
N VAL A 243 -2.13 8.79 8.36
CA VAL A 243 -1.93 9.61 9.57
C VAL A 243 -3.19 9.69 10.43
N ALA A 244 -4.13 8.77 10.20
CA ALA A 244 -5.39 8.61 10.92
C ALA A 244 -6.33 9.81 10.81
N ASN A 245 -6.29 10.57 9.72
CA ASN A 245 -7.38 11.48 9.39
C ASN A 245 -8.58 10.68 8.92
N VAL A 246 -9.79 11.18 9.22
CA VAL A 246 -11.04 10.54 8.85
C VAL A 246 -11.71 11.36 7.77
N TYR A 247 -12.20 10.68 6.75
CA TYR A 247 -12.86 11.30 5.60
C TYR A 247 -14.28 10.77 5.46
N THR A 248 -15.20 11.66 5.12
CA THR A 248 -16.59 11.33 4.75
C THR A 248 -16.83 11.43 3.25
N GLU A 249 -15.92 12.13 2.57
CA GLU A 249 -15.92 12.30 1.11
C GLU A 249 -14.49 12.32 0.57
N HIS A 250 -14.33 12.06 -0.72
CA HIS A 250 -13.03 12.18 -1.39
C HIS A 250 -12.60 13.65 -1.45
N PRO A 251 -11.38 14.03 -0.97
CA PRO A 251 -10.98 15.43 -0.84
C PRO A 251 -11.01 16.24 -2.15
N ILE A 252 -10.71 15.57 -3.28
CA ILE A 252 -10.66 16.20 -4.60
C ILE A 252 -11.94 15.93 -5.40
N ALA A 253 -12.31 14.66 -5.59
CA ALA A 253 -13.47 14.27 -6.40
C ALA A 253 -14.83 14.64 -5.77
N LYS A 254 -14.85 15.01 -4.47
CA LYS A 254 -16.06 15.42 -3.71
C LYS A 254 -17.18 14.37 -3.70
N ILE A 255 -16.82 13.12 -3.89
CA ILE A 255 -17.77 11.99 -3.81
C ILE A 255 -17.89 11.56 -2.35
N LYS A 256 -19.12 11.52 -1.86
CA LYS A 256 -19.44 10.99 -0.52
C LYS A 256 -19.26 9.47 -0.51
N PHE A 257 -18.54 8.97 0.47
CA PHE A 257 -18.20 7.54 0.54
C PHE A 257 -19.41 6.65 0.85
N ASP A 258 -20.42 7.15 1.52
CA ASP A 258 -21.67 6.43 1.81
C ASP A 258 -22.58 6.22 0.59
N THR A 259 -22.35 6.97 -0.50
CA THR A 259 -23.11 6.86 -1.75
C THR A 259 -22.53 5.82 -2.71
N VAL A 260 -21.34 5.29 -2.43
CA VAL A 260 -20.63 4.39 -3.34
C VAL A 260 -20.89 2.94 -2.98
N THR A 261 -21.16 2.14 -4.01
CA THR A 261 -21.23 0.68 -3.92
C THR A 261 -20.20 0.08 -4.88
N VAL A 262 -19.23 -0.62 -4.34
CA VAL A 262 -18.18 -1.27 -5.13
C VAL A 262 -18.71 -2.58 -5.68
N PRO A 263 -18.68 -2.79 -7.00
CA PRO A 263 -19.20 -4.00 -7.62
C PRO A 263 -18.24 -5.19 -7.45
N TYR A 264 -18.76 -6.40 -7.66
CA TYR A 264 -17.99 -7.65 -7.71
C TYR A 264 -17.18 -7.97 -6.45
N VAL A 265 -17.59 -7.48 -5.29
CA VAL A 265 -16.87 -7.73 -4.03
C VAL A 265 -16.92 -9.19 -3.62
N LYS A 266 -18.04 -9.88 -3.89
CA LYS A 266 -18.20 -11.32 -3.59
C LYS A 266 -17.27 -12.20 -4.42
N GLU A 267 -17.01 -11.81 -5.66
CA GLU A 267 -16.11 -12.51 -6.57
C GLU A 267 -14.64 -12.24 -6.21
N ALA A 268 -14.36 -11.13 -5.54
CA ALA A 268 -13.01 -10.76 -5.10
C ALA A 268 -12.61 -11.43 -3.77
N PHE A 269 -13.57 -11.87 -2.95
CA PHE A 269 -13.40 -12.46 -1.64
C PHE A 269 -13.99 -13.87 -1.58
#